data_68d309c3a5605389da3ae109903c0003
#
_entry.id   68d309c3a5605389da3ae109903c0003
#
_cell.length_a   1.000
_cell.length_b   1.000
_cell.length_c   1.000
_cell.angle_alpha   90.00
_cell.angle_beta   90.00
_cell.angle_gamma   90.00
#
_symmetry.space_group_name_H-M   'P 1'
#
loop_
_entity.id
_entity.type
_entity.pdbx_description
1 polymer ?
#
loop_
_entity_poly.entity_id
_entity_poly.type
_entity_poly.pdbx_seq_one_letter_code
_entity_poly.pdbx_strand_id
1 'polypeptide(L)'
;MALELRSTIKTGGTLEIVLAEVPMPEPVDNEVVVRIEATPVNPSDLGLLFGAADMSTAKFSGSAESPVVTADVPAGLMKSMAGRLDQSLPVGNEAAGVVVAAGASDGAQALMGKTVSIIGGAMYAQYRAVRVNQCLEMPEGVTPAEAASWFVNPMTAQGMVETMRMEGHSALVHT
;
A
#
# COMPACT_ATOMS: atom_id res chain seq x y z
N MET A 1 1.60 5.77 19.06
CA MET A 1 1.97 4.63 18.21
C MET A 1 0.85 4.41 17.20
N ALA A 2 1.15 3.86 16.04
CA ALA A 2 0.19 3.49 15.00
C ALA A 2 0.44 2.04 14.57
N LEU A 3 -0.52 1.40 13.93
CA LEU A 3 -0.38 0.03 13.41
C LEU A 3 -0.10 0.06 11.91
N GLU A 4 0.77 -0.85 11.48
CA GLU A 4 1.16 -1.05 10.08
C GLU A 4 1.26 -2.54 9.78
N LEU A 5 0.66 -2.99 8.67
CA LEU A 5 0.78 -4.38 8.22
C LEU A 5 2.17 -4.59 7.60
N ARG A 6 2.86 -5.63 8.06
CA ARG A 6 4.20 -5.99 7.59
C ARG A 6 4.29 -7.44 7.15
N SER A 7 5.07 -7.67 6.10
CA SER A 7 5.34 -8.99 5.54
C SER A 7 6.83 -9.30 5.59
N THR A 8 7.19 -10.48 6.08
CA THR A 8 8.56 -10.97 6.19
C THR A 8 8.66 -12.37 5.61
N ILE A 9 9.58 -12.59 4.68
CA ILE A 9 9.99 -13.95 4.28
C ILE A 9 11.21 -14.33 5.10
N LYS A 10 11.07 -15.32 5.95
CA LYS A 10 12.16 -15.82 6.80
C LYS A 10 13.10 -16.72 6.00
N THR A 11 14.41 -16.67 6.32
CA THR A 11 15.41 -17.58 5.73
C THR A 11 15.04 -19.06 5.91
N GLY A 12 14.28 -19.41 6.95
CA GLY A 12 13.75 -20.77 7.17
C GLY A 12 12.61 -21.21 6.24
N GLY A 13 12.23 -20.40 5.24
CA GLY A 13 11.17 -20.77 4.28
C GLY A 13 9.76 -20.56 4.82
N THR A 14 9.55 -19.53 5.63
CA THR A 14 8.23 -19.19 6.18
C THR A 14 7.92 -17.71 5.87
N LEU A 15 6.75 -17.45 5.32
CA LEU A 15 6.13 -16.13 5.32
C LEU A 15 5.59 -15.84 6.72
N GLU A 16 5.77 -14.61 7.19
CA GLU A 16 5.14 -14.07 8.40
C GLU A 16 4.51 -12.72 8.08
N ILE A 17 3.22 -12.56 8.38
CA ILE A 17 2.48 -11.30 8.26
C ILE A 17 2.00 -10.91 9.66
N VAL A 18 2.29 -9.66 10.05
CA VAL A 18 1.97 -9.13 11.38
C VAL A 18 1.44 -7.70 11.29
N LEU A 19 0.67 -7.29 12.30
CA LEU A 19 0.44 -5.89 12.61
C LEU A 19 1.56 -5.43 13.54
N ALA A 20 2.40 -4.50 13.06
CA ALA A 20 3.50 -3.93 13.83
C ALA A 20 3.10 -2.56 14.39
N GLU A 21 3.47 -2.29 15.65
CA GLU A 21 3.43 -0.93 16.18
C GLU A 21 4.61 -0.12 15.64
N VAL A 22 4.30 1.05 15.07
CA VAL A 22 5.28 2.01 14.56
C VAL A 22 5.08 3.38 15.22
N PRO A 23 6.11 4.24 15.27
CA PRO A 23 5.94 5.61 15.72
C PRO A 23 4.87 6.33 14.86
N MET A 24 4.11 7.24 15.48
CA MET A 24 3.27 8.16 14.70
C MET A 24 4.16 8.94 13.74
N PRO A 25 3.82 8.99 12.44
CA PRO A 25 4.59 9.80 11.50
C PRO A 25 4.41 11.29 11.78
N GLU A 26 5.48 12.06 11.57
CA GLU A 26 5.47 13.51 11.62
C GLU A 26 5.78 14.06 10.22
N PRO A 27 5.03 15.06 9.70
CA PRO A 27 5.26 15.58 8.36
C PRO A 27 6.45 16.55 8.36
N VAL A 28 7.34 16.46 7.37
CA VAL A 28 8.29 17.54 7.07
C VAL A 28 7.64 18.56 6.13
N ASP A 29 8.32 19.68 5.83
CA ASP A 29 7.75 20.89 5.20
C ASP A 29 6.74 20.64 4.07
N ASN A 30 7.04 19.73 3.13
CA ASN A 30 6.20 19.45 1.96
C ASN A 30 5.51 18.09 2.05
N GLU A 31 5.18 17.68 3.27
CA GLU A 31 4.47 16.43 3.56
C GLU A 31 3.19 16.67 4.33
N VAL A 32 2.30 15.71 4.24
CA VAL A 32 1.10 15.63 5.07
C VAL A 32 1.04 14.25 5.73
N VAL A 33 0.40 14.17 6.89
CA VAL A 33 0.03 12.90 7.50
C VAL A 33 -1.43 12.62 7.20
N VAL A 34 -1.67 11.50 6.55
CA VAL A 34 -3.01 11.01 6.24
C VAL A 34 -3.39 9.93 7.23
N ARG A 35 -4.52 10.11 7.91
CA ARG A 35 -5.21 9.01 8.59
C ARG A 35 -5.91 8.19 7.53
N ILE A 36 -5.39 6.98 7.28
CA ILE A 36 -5.92 6.09 6.25
C ILE A 36 -7.24 5.48 6.73
N GLU A 37 -8.26 5.53 5.89
CA GLU A 37 -9.59 5.00 6.17
C GLU A 37 -9.98 3.88 5.22
N ALA A 38 -9.36 3.81 4.03
CA ALA A 38 -9.57 2.73 3.08
C ALA A 38 -8.34 2.48 2.22
N THR A 39 -8.11 1.21 1.89
CA THR A 39 -7.10 0.77 0.92
C THR A 39 -7.69 -0.32 0.04
N PRO A 40 -7.41 -0.36 -1.28
CA PRO A 40 -7.75 -1.50 -2.12
C PRO A 40 -6.74 -2.64 -1.90
N VAL A 41 -7.10 -3.81 -2.39
CA VAL A 41 -6.16 -4.93 -2.57
C VAL A 41 -5.94 -5.14 -4.06
N ASN A 42 -4.85 -4.60 -4.58
CA ASN A 42 -4.47 -4.76 -5.97
C ASN A 42 -3.68 -6.06 -6.18
N PRO A 43 -3.70 -6.67 -7.37
CA PRO A 43 -2.84 -7.83 -7.68
C PRO A 43 -1.36 -7.56 -7.41
N SER A 44 -0.88 -6.33 -7.63
CA SER A 44 0.50 -5.92 -7.34
C SER A 44 0.84 -5.90 -5.84
N ASP A 45 -0.14 -5.73 -4.95
CA ASP A 45 0.07 -5.82 -3.51
C ASP A 45 0.37 -7.25 -3.07
N LEU A 46 -0.24 -8.26 -3.74
CA LEU A 46 -0.10 -9.67 -3.38
C LEU A 46 1.34 -10.14 -3.50
N GLY A 47 2.09 -9.63 -4.47
CA GLY A 47 3.50 -9.95 -4.65
C GLY A 47 4.38 -9.58 -3.45
N LEU A 48 4.13 -8.42 -2.83
CA LEU A 48 4.83 -8.00 -1.62
C LEU A 48 4.23 -8.64 -0.37
N LEU A 49 2.91 -8.75 -0.30
CA LEU A 49 2.20 -9.28 0.85
C LEU A 49 2.49 -10.76 1.07
N PHE A 50 2.38 -11.58 0.04
CA PHE A 50 2.54 -13.03 0.14
C PHE A 50 3.87 -13.53 -0.45
N GLY A 51 4.46 -12.81 -1.39
CA GLY A 51 5.65 -13.28 -2.10
C GLY A 51 5.37 -14.56 -2.85
N ALA A 52 6.21 -15.58 -2.61
CA ALA A 52 6.10 -16.92 -3.19
C ALA A 52 5.52 -17.96 -2.21
N ALA A 53 4.84 -17.50 -1.14
CA ALA A 53 4.30 -18.41 -0.14
C ALA A 53 3.09 -19.20 -0.67
N ASP A 54 3.00 -20.46 -0.27
CA ASP A 54 1.82 -21.29 -0.49
C ASP A 54 0.75 -20.97 0.56
N MET A 55 -0.19 -20.11 0.20
CA MET A 55 -1.25 -19.68 1.11
C MET A 55 -2.24 -20.79 1.49
N SER A 56 -2.21 -21.96 0.85
CA SER A 56 -2.98 -23.13 1.30
C SER A 56 -2.44 -23.70 2.63
N THR A 57 -1.20 -23.38 2.98
CA THR A 57 -0.55 -23.76 4.25
C THR A 57 -0.75 -22.72 5.35
N ALA A 58 -1.52 -21.65 5.10
CA ALA A 58 -1.66 -20.53 6.02
C ALA A 58 -2.19 -20.97 7.39
N LYS A 59 -1.54 -20.45 8.45
CA LYS A 59 -1.91 -20.63 9.84
C LYS A 59 -2.10 -19.29 10.51
N PHE A 60 -3.12 -19.21 11.35
CA PHE A 60 -3.44 -18.02 12.12
C PHE A 60 -3.06 -18.25 13.59
N SER A 61 -2.41 -17.28 14.19
CA SER A 61 -1.97 -17.30 15.60
C SER A 61 -1.96 -15.89 16.18
N GLY A 62 -1.50 -15.73 17.41
CA GLY A 62 -1.52 -14.45 18.13
C GLY A 62 -2.88 -14.17 18.77
N SER A 63 -3.16 -12.89 19.04
CA SER A 63 -4.43 -12.41 19.60
C SER A 63 -5.19 -11.56 18.58
N ALA A 64 -6.39 -11.10 18.94
CA ALA A 64 -7.16 -10.17 18.11
C ALA A 64 -6.43 -8.82 17.93
N GLU A 65 -5.66 -8.40 18.95
CA GLU A 65 -4.89 -7.15 18.95
C GLU A 65 -3.54 -7.30 18.23
N SER A 66 -3.00 -8.52 18.19
CA SER A 66 -1.69 -8.83 17.58
C SER A 66 -1.79 -10.12 16.76
N PRO A 67 -2.55 -10.12 15.66
CA PRO A 67 -2.71 -11.29 14.82
C PRO A 67 -1.42 -11.58 14.04
N VAL A 68 -1.12 -12.86 13.89
CA VAL A 68 -0.01 -13.35 13.08
C VAL A 68 -0.51 -14.36 12.08
N VAL A 69 -0.15 -14.18 10.83
CA VAL A 69 -0.37 -15.17 9.76
C VAL A 69 0.97 -15.70 9.31
N THR A 70 1.11 -17.02 9.26
CA THR A 70 2.29 -17.68 8.69
C THR A 70 1.89 -18.62 7.57
N ALA A 71 2.76 -18.79 6.57
CA ALA A 71 2.57 -19.78 5.50
C ALA A 71 3.95 -20.29 5.03
N ASP A 72 3.98 -21.48 4.42
CA ASP A 72 5.22 -22.07 3.95
C ASP A 72 5.64 -21.47 2.60
N VAL A 73 6.93 -21.19 2.42
CA VAL A 73 7.52 -20.80 1.14
C VAL A 73 8.24 -22.00 0.56
N PRO A 74 7.81 -22.54 -0.62
CA PRO A 74 8.43 -23.68 -1.25
C PRO A 74 9.94 -23.48 -1.45
N ALA A 75 10.76 -24.45 -1.08
CA ALA A 75 12.22 -24.36 -1.13
C ALA A 75 12.75 -23.96 -2.53
N GLY A 76 12.10 -24.42 -3.60
CA GLY A 76 12.45 -24.07 -4.98
C GLY A 76 12.24 -22.59 -5.33
N LEU A 77 11.41 -21.85 -4.56
CA LEU A 77 11.10 -20.44 -4.76
C LEU A 77 11.89 -19.51 -3.84
N MET A 78 12.59 -20.03 -2.84
CA MET A 78 13.38 -19.23 -1.89
C MET A 78 14.45 -18.36 -2.59
N LYS A 79 15.05 -18.87 -3.68
CA LYS A 79 16.05 -18.11 -4.45
C LYS A 79 15.46 -16.81 -5.03
N SER A 80 14.22 -16.82 -5.49
CA SER A 80 13.56 -15.63 -6.02
C SER A 80 13.21 -14.61 -4.93
N MET A 81 13.19 -15.02 -3.67
CA MET A 81 12.93 -14.18 -2.50
C MET A 81 14.21 -13.60 -1.85
N ALA A 82 15.40 -13.94 -2.38
CA ALA A 82 16.68 -13.61 -1.75
C ALA A 82 16.83 -12.11 -1.39
N GLY A 83 16.30 -11.21 -2.21
CA GLY A 83 16.38 -9.76 -2.01
C GLY A 83 15.51 -9.21 -0.86
N ARG A 84 14.67 -10.05 -0.23
CA ARG A 84 13.77 -9.62 0.86
C ARG A 84 13.80 -10.54 2.09
N LEU A 85 14.73 -11.48 2.14
CA LEU A 85 14.84 -12.42 3.26
C LEU A 85 15.10 -11.66 4.56
N ASP A 86 14.39 -12.06 5.61
CA ASP A 86 14.45 -11.51 6.97
C ASP A 86 14.23 -9.99 7.07
N GLN A 87 13.70 -9.37 6.00
CA GLN A 87 13.30 -7.97 6.02
C GLN A 87 11.80 -7.86 6.30
N SER A 88 11.47 -7.14 7.37
CA SER A 88 10.08 -6.78 7.67
C SER A 88 9.69 -5.59 6.81
N LEU A 89 8.93 -5.83 5.75
CA LEU A 89 8.56 -4.83 4.75
C LEU A 89 7.11 -4.40 4.92
N PRO A 90 6.83 -3.08 4.91
CA PRO A 90 5.47 -2.58 4.87
C PRO A 90 4.84 -2.85 3.51
N VAL A 91 3.52 -2.93 3.45
CA VAL A 91 2.76 -3.31 2.25
C VAL A 91 1.68 -2.30 1.90
N GLY A 92 1.10 -2.41 0.69
CA GLY A 92 0.04 -1.55 0.16
C GLY A 92 0.59 -0.46 -0.76
N ASN A 93 0.00 -0.28 -1.94
CA ASN A 93 0.47 0.65 -2.97
C ASN A 93 -0.26 2.00 -2.94
N GLU A 94 -1.55 1.99 -2.64
CA GLU A 94 -2.40 3.17 -2.62
C GLU A 94 -3.43 3.10 -1.48
N ALA A 95 -3.98 4.25 -1.12
CA ALA A 95 -4.99 4.37 -0.08
C ALA A 95 -5.77 5.67 -0.23
N ALA A 96 -6.79 5.85 0.60
CA ALA A 96 -7.42 7.14 0.81
C ALA A 96 -7.74 7.36 2.29
N GLY A 97 -7.82 8.62 2.66
CA GLY A 97 -8.12 9.03 4.03
C GLY A 97 -8.15 10.54 4.17
N VAL A 98 -8.11 10.99 5.40
CA VAL A 98 -8.18 12.42 5.75
C VAL A 98 -6.81 12.91 6.21
N VAL A 99 -6.39 14.06 5.72
CA VAL A 99 -5.17 14.75 6.16
C VAL A 99 -5.38 15.29 7.59
N VAL A 100 -4.57 14.83 8.53
CA VAL A 100 -4.66 15.14 9.96
C VAL A 100 -3.49 15.98 10.49
N ALA A 101 -2.39 16.04 9.75
CA ALA A 101 -1.28 16.94 10.02
C ALA A 101 -0.61 17.36 8.72
N ALA A 102 0.00 18.53 8.69
CA ALA A 102 0.66 19.09 7.51
C ALA A 102 1.96 19.81 7.89
N GLY A 103 2.96 19.67 7.04
CA GLY A 103 4.20 20.43 7.12
C GLY A 103 3.98 21.93 6.79
N ALA A 104 5.03 22.73 6.86
CA ALA A 104 4.94 24.18 6.81
C ALA A 104 4.66 24.78 5.42
N SER A 105 4.80 23.99 4.32
CA SER A 105 4.57 24.54 2.98
C SER A 105 3.09 24.87 2.74
N ASP A 106 2.83 25.90 1.94
CA ASP A 106 1.47 26.31 1.56
C ASP A 106 0.67 25.15 0.94
N GLY A 107 1.33 24.33 0.12
CA GLY A 107 0.72 23.15 -0.51
C GLY A 107 0.30 22.08 0.50
N ALA A 108 1.10 21.87 1.56
CA ALA A 108 0.74 20.95 2.62
C ALA A 108 -0.40 21.49 3.48
N GLN A 109 -0.34 22.77 3.84
CA GLN A 109 -1.38 23.45 4.63
C GLN A 109 -2.73 23.49 3.91
N ALA A 110 -2.72 23.65 2.59
CA ALA A 110 -3.94 23.66 1.78
C ALA A 110 -4.70 22.32 1.80
N LEU A 111 -4.01 21.20 2.12
CA LEU A 111 -4.61 19.88 2.21
C LEU A 111 -5.17 19.53 3.59
N MET A 112 -4.91 20.36 4.64
CA MET A 112 -5.40 20.08 5.99
C MET A 112 -6.90 19.84 6.03
N GLY A 113 -7.31 18.72 6.66
CA GLY A 113 -8.71 18.30 6.79
C GLY A 113 -9.37 17.80 5.52
N LYS A 114 -8.65 17.77 4.38
CA LYS A 114 -9.18 17.27 3.10
C LYS A 114 -9.16 15.75 3.05
N THR A 115 -10.14 15.19 2.33
CA THR A 115 -10.07 13.80 1.87
C THR A 115 -9.13 13.72 0.67
N VAL A 116 -8.18 12.80 0.72
CA VAL A 116 -7.20 12.60 -0.34
C VAL A 116 -7.08 11.12 -0.70
N SER A 117 -6.89 10.84 -1.98
CA SER A 117 -6.31 9.58 -2.44
C SER A 117 -4.80 9.73 -2.47
N ILE A 118 -4.05 8.70 -2.09
CA ILE A 118 -2.59 8.73 -1.96
C ILE A 118 -1.93 7.51 -2.58
N ILE A 119 -0.72 7.70 -3.10
CA ILE A 119 0.13 6.65 -3.68
C ILE A 119 1.54 6.76 -3.10
N GLY A 120 2.26 5.63 -2.96
CA GLY A 120 3.68 5.69 -2.56
C GLY A 120 4.18 4.50 -1.74
N GLY A 121 3.36 3.46 -1.55
CA GLY A 121 3.70 2.27 -0.78
C GLY A 121 3.50 2.41 0.73
N ALA A 122 3.52 1.27 1.44
CA ALA A 122 3.27 1.17 2.88
C ALA A 122 1.89 1.71 3.30
N MET A 123 0.86 1.46 2.48
CA MET A 123 -0.47 2.05 2.69
C MET A 123 -1.40 1.18 3.55
N TYR A 124 -1.02 -0.06 3.88
CA TYR A 124 -1.77 -0.87 4.85
C TYR A 124 -1.34 -0.48 6.28
N ALA A 125 -1.65 0.77 6.62
CA ALA A 125 -1.29 1.42 7.87
C ALA A 125 -2.42 2.32 8.36
N GLN A 126 -2.44 2.64 9.65
CA GLN A 126 -3.41 3.60 10.20
C GLN A 126 -3.08 5.04 9.80
N TYR A 127 -1.79 5.38 9.72
CA TYR A 127 -1.31 6.72 9.38
C TYR A 127 -0.10 6.63 8.45
N ARG A 128 -0.02 7.56 7.50
CA ARG A 128 1.09 7.63 6.56
C ARG A 128 1.51 9.08 6.32
N ALA A 129 2.82 9.38 6.45
CA ALA A 129 3.37 10.63 5.93
C ALA A 129 3.66 10.46 4.44
N VAL A 130 3.16 11.38 3.63
CA VAL A 130 3.33 11.40 2.17
C VAL A 130 3.59 12.81 1.69
N ARG A 131 4.29 12.95 0.57
CA ARG A 131 4.51 14.25 -0.05
C ARG A 131 3.23 14.78 -0.68
N VAL A 132 3.08 16.10 -0.74
CA VAL A 132 1.93 16.76 -1.37
C VAL A 132 1.66 16.27 -2.80
N ASN A 133 2.72 16.04 -3.59
CA ASN A 133 2.58 15.54 -4.96
C ASN A 133 2.18 14.05 -5.08
N GLN A 134 2.08 13.35 -3.96
CA GLN A 134 1.54 11.98 -3.89
C GLN A 134 0.06 11.97 -3.46
N CYS A 135 -0.52 13.13 -3.26
CA CYS A 135 -1.91 13.33 -2.84
C CYS A 135 -2.75 13.84 -4.01
N LEU A 136 -3.92 13.26 -4.18
CA LEU A 136 -4.97 13.79 -5.05
C LEU A 136 -6.15 14.20 -4.14
N GLU A 137 -6.43 15.50 -4.08
CA GLU A 137 -7.58 16.02 -3.33
C GLU A 137 -8.89 15.52 -3.96
N MET A 138 -9.79 15.01 -3.14
CA MET A 138 -11.07 14.51 -3.60
C MET A 138 -12.10 15.64 -3.71
N PRO A 139 -12.99 15.56 -4.71
CA PRO A 139 -14.18 16.39 -4.75
C PRO A 139 -15.04 16.24 -3.48
N GLU A 140 -15.79 17.28 -3.16
CA GLU A 140 -16.73 17.24 -2.04
C GLU A 140 -17.73 16.09 -2.20
N GLY A 141 -17.96 15.35 -1.12
CA GLY A 141 -18.88 14.21 -1.08
C GLY A 141 -18.26 12.86 -1.48
N VAL A 142 -17.05 12.83 -2.02
CA VAL A 142 -16.34 11.57 -2.30
C VAL A 142 -15.82 10.99 -0.99
N THR A 143 -16.20 9.76 -0.71
CA THR A 143 -15.75 9.03 0.49
C THR A 143 -14.36 8.43 0.31
N PRO A 144 -13.58 8.20 1.40
CA PRO A 144 -12.31 7.48 1.30
C PRO A 144 -12.44 6.09 0.67
N ALA A 145 -13.53 5.38 0.89
CA ALA A 145 -13.76 4.07 0.30
C ALA A 145 -13.85 4.13 -1.24
N GLU A 146 -14.51 5.17 -1.79
CA GLU A 146 -14.57 5.40 -3.23
C GLU A 146 -13.22 5.85 -3.78
N ALA A 147 -12.49 6.70 -3.03
CA ALA A 147 -11.21 7.27 -3.43
C ALA A 147 -10.02 6.29 -3.34
N ALA A 148 -10.15 5.19 -2.60
CA ALA A 148 -9.04 4.31 -2.25
C ALA A 148 -8.30 3.71 -3.46
N SER A 149 -8.97 3.55 -4.62
CA SER A 149 -8.41 2.95 -5.84
C SER A 149 -8.32 3.95 -7.02
N TRP A 150 -8.07 5.22 -6.74
CA TRP A 150 -8.05 6.26 -7.79
C TRP A 150 -6.69 6.43 -8.48
N PHE A 151 -5.63 5.73 -8.05
CA PHE A 151 -4.32 5.79 -8.69
C PHE A 151 -3.99 4.55 -9.52
N VAL A 152 -3.82 3.39 -8.90
CA VAL A 152 -3.20 2.22 -9.57
C VAL A 152 -4.02 1.76 -10.76
N ASN A 153 -5.31 1.51 -10.61
CA ASN A 153 -6.15 0.99 -11.69
C ASN A 153 -6.42 2.01 -12.79
N PRO A 154 -6.80 3.28 -12.51
CA PRO A 154 -6.97 4.29 -13.55
C PRO A 154 -5.69 4.57 -14.33
N MET A 155 -4.54 4.67 -13.67
CA MET A 155 -3.26 4.89 -14.35
C MET A 155 -2.85 3.68 -15.19
N THR A 156 -3.12 2.47 -14.73
CA THR A 156 -2.88 1.25 -15.50
C THR A 156 -3.74 1.22 -16.76
N ALA A 157 -5.03 1.51 -16.64
CA ALA A 157 -5.94 1.57 -17.79
C ALA A 157 -5.52 2.66 -18.80
N GLN A 158 -5.18 3.85 -18.31
CA GLN A 158 -4.67 4.94 -19.14
C GLN A 158 -3.38 4.53 -19.86
N GLY A 159 -2.42 3.95 -19.14
CA GLY A 159 -1.16 3.48 -19.70
C GLY A 159 -1.34 2.44 -20.80
N MET A 160 -2.26 1.49 -20.61
CA MET A 160 -2.62 0.50 -21.64
C MET A 160 -3.16 1.17 -22.91
N VAL A 161 -4.07 2.14 -22.77
CA VAL A 161 -4.66 2.86 -23.90
C VAL A 161 -3.60 3.72 -24.63
N GLU A 162 -2.76 4.43 -23.87
CA GLU A 162 -1.70 5.25 -24.48
C GLU A 162 -0.65 4.37 -25.19
N THR A 163 -0.24 3.25 -24.60
CA THR A 163 0.68 2.30 -25.24
C THR A 163 0.08 1.76 -26.54
N MET A 164 -1.19 1.36 -26.53
CA MET A 164 -1.91 0.90 -27.71
C MET A 164 -1.85 1.96 -28.85
N ARG A 165 -2.08 3.23 -28.50
CA ARG A 165 -2.04 4.33 -29.48
C ARG A 165 -0.64 4.61 -30.01
N MET A 166 0.36 4.63 -29.12
CA MET A 166 1.76 4.89 -29.47
C MET A 166 2.33 3.81 -30.40
N GLU A 167 1.95 2.55 -30.17
CA GLU A 167 2.36 1.40 -30.99
C GLU A 167 1.50 1.22 -32.27
N GLY A 168 0.50 2.07 -32.50
CA GLY A 168 -0.37 2.02 -33.68
C GLY A 168 -1.34 0.84 -33.71
N HIS A 169 -1.61 0.24 -32.58
CA HIS A 169 -2.59 -0.83 -32.46
C HIS A 169 -4.02 -0.28 -32.47
N SER A 170 -4.94 -1.03 -33.11
CA SER A 170 -6.37 -0.65 -33.23
C SER A 170 -7.26 -1.28 -32.15
N ALA A 171 -6.73 -2.21 -31.35
CA ALA A 171 -7.48 -2.91 -30.32
C ALA A 171 -6.61 -3.22 -29.10
N LEU A 172 -7.25 -3.25 -27.93
CA LEU A 172 -6.69 -3.69 -26.66
C LEU A 172 -7.49 -4.90 -26.16
N VAL A 173 -6.80 -5.95 -25.77
CA VAL A 173 -7.42 -7.11 -25.10
C VAL A 173 -6.91 -7.14 -23.66
N HIS A 174 -7.83 -7.12 -22.72
CA HIS A 174 -7.55 -7.30 -21.28
C HIS A 174 -8.16 -8.61 -20.80
N THR A 175 -7.36 -9.44 -20.11
CA THR A 175 -7.76 -10.75 -19.56
C THR A 175 -7.70 -10.73 -18.04
#